data_0cb060c95624afcbe6de632bb4ebb3ab
#
_entry.id   0cb060c95624afcbe6de632bb4ebb3ab
#
_cell.length_a   1.000
_cell.length_b   1.000
_cell.length_c   1.000
_cell.angle_alpha   90.00
_cell.angle_beta   90.00
_cell.angle_gamma   90.00
#
_symmetry.space_group_name_H-M   'P 1'
#
loop_
_entity.id
_entity.type
_entity.pdbx_description
1 polymer ?
#
loop_
_entity_poly.entity_id
_entity_poly.type
_entity_poly.pdbx_seq_one_letter_code
_entity_poly.pdbx_strand_id
1 'polypeptide(L)'
;MPWEFRTDVPIYTQLVAQIQQQIVTGQLAPGDRLPSVRDLAAQAGVNPNTMQRALTELERLGLVRSQRTAGRFVTDDGAVIRSLKEDLARSQIRDFLAGMAQLGFPLEEIVTLIQTEGEKL
;
A
#
# COMPACT_ATOMS: atom_id res chain seq x y z
N MET A 1 -9.09 7.84 -6.00
CA MET A 1 -8.13 8.15 -4.92
C MET A 1 -7.10 9.12 -5.44
N PRO A 2 -6.87 10.23 -4.77
CA PRO A 2 -5.85 11.17 -5.20
C PRO A 2 -4.44 10.59 -5.01
N TRP A 3 -3.59 10.85 -5.96
CA TRP A 3 -2.19 10.47 -5.89
C TRP A 3 -1.41 11.63 -5.28
N GLU A 4 -0.69 11.35 -4.19
CA GLU A 4 0.13 12.35 -3.51
C GLU A 4 1.55 11.84 -3.37
N PHE A 5 2.54 12.70 -3.69
CA PHE A 5 3.94 12.29 -3.67
C PHE A 5 4.78 13.24 -2.85
N ARG A 6 5.68 12.67 -2.06
CA ARG A 6 6.72 13.38 -1.34
C ARG A 6 7.97 13.46 -2.23
N THR A 7 8.78 14.49 -1.99
CA THR A 7 10.00 14.71 -2.77
C THR A 7 11.24 14.03 -2.17
N ASP A 8 11.15 13.55 -0.93
CA ASP A 8 12.27 12.97 -0.18
C ASP A 8 12.37 11.45 -0.30
N VAL A 9 11.46 10.82 -1.02
CA VAL A 9 11.40 9.36 -1.22
C VAL A 9 11.26 9.09 -2.71
N PRO A 10 11.91 8.05 -3.26
CA PRO A 10 11.74 7.70 -4.68
C PRO A 10 10.27 7.51 -5.05
N ILE A 11 9.89 8.02 -6.21
CA ILE A 11 8.50 8.00 -6.66
C ILE A 11 7.98 6.56 -6.81
N TYR A 12 8.79 5.64 -7.38
CA TYR A 12 8.32 4.27 -7.59
C TYR A 12 7.97 3.57 -6.29
N THR A 13 8.69 3.85 -5.20
CA THR A 13 8.41 3.28 -3.87
C THR A 13 7.05 3.76 -3.37
N GLN A 14 6.76 5.04 -3.58
CA GLN A 14 5.47 5.63 -3.19
C GLN A 14 4.32 5.07 -4.04
N LEU A 15 4.56 4.84 -5.33
CA LEU A 15 3.57 4.21 -6.21
C LEU A 15 3.23 2.80 -5.74
N VAL A 16 4.25 2.00 -5.39
CA VAL A 16 4.03 0.65 -4.86
C VAL A 16 3.17 0.72 -3.61
N ALA A 17 3.50 1.60 -2.66
CA ALA A 17 2.75 1.73 -1.40
C ALA A 17 1.30 2.16 -1.64
N GLN A 18 1.06 3.10 -2.54
CA GLN A 18 -0.29 3.59 -2.82
C GLN A 18 -1.15 2.53 -3.52
N ILE A 19 -0.57 1.78 -4.46
CA ILE A 19 -1.29 0.69 -5.11
C ILE A 19 -1.57 -0.44 -4.12
N GLN A 20 -0.63 -0.78 -3.24
CA GLN A 20 -0.87 -1.74 -2.16
C GLN A 20 -2.06 -1.30 -1.30
N GLN A 21 -2.14 -0.03 -0.94
CA GLN A 21 -3.24 0.52 -0.17
C GLN A 21 -4.57 0.37 -0.91
N GLN A 22 -4.60 0.62 -2.21
CA GLN A 22 -5.80 0.45 -3.03
C GLN A 22 -6.26 -1.01 -3.08
N ILE A 23 -5.32 -1.94 -3.07
CA ILE A 23 -5.63 -3.38 -3.08
C ILE A 23 -6.23 -3.79 -1.73
N VAL A 24 -5.62 -3.42 -0.62
CA VAL A 24 -6.09 -3.85 0.71
C VAL A 24 -7.39 -3.17 1.12
N THR A 25 -7.69 -1.99 0.59
CA THR A 25 -8.95 -1.28 0.86
C THR A 25 -10.09 -1.68 -0.08
N GLY A 26 -9.80 -2.50 -1.09
CA GLY A 26 -10.79 -2.97 -2.05
C GLY A 26 -11.11 -2.00 -3.18
N GLN A 27 -10.42 -0.87 -3.28
CA GLN A 27 -10.56 0.04 -4.43
C GLN A 27 -10.14 -0.66 -5.73
N LEU A 28 -9.09 -1.47 -5.63
CA LEU A 28 -8.72 -2.42 -6.66
C LEU A 28 -9.09 -3.81 -6.12
N ALA A 29 -10.21 -4.35 -6.58
CA ALA A 29 -10.72 -5.61 -6.07
C ALA A 29 -9.90 -6.80 -6.60
N PRO A 30 -9.91 -7.95 -5.87
CA PRO A 30 -9.24 -9.15 -6.36
C PRO A 30 -9.71 -9.52 -7.77
N GLY A 31 -8.75 -9.79 -8.64
CA GLY A 31 -9.04 -10.15 -10.03
C GLY A 31 -9.33 -8.99 -10.98
N ASP A 32 -9.40 -7.76 -10.46
CA ASP A 32 -9.64 -6.58 -11.30
C ASP A 32 -8.51 -6.39 -12.30
N ARG A 33 -8.89 -6.00 -13.52
CA ARG A 33 -7.93 -5.59 -14.52
C ARG A 33 -7.44 -4.19 -14.22
N LEU A 34 -6.12 -4.01 -14.23
CA LEU A 34 -5.51 -2.69 -14.08
C LEU A 34 -5.56 -1.92 -15.41
N PRO A 35 -5.65 -0.58 -15.34
CA PRO A 35 -5.40 0.23 -16.53
C PRO A 35 -4.00 -0.05 -17.10
N SER A 36 -3.77 0.34 -18.35
CA SER A 36 -2.44 0.22 -18.95
C SER A 36 -1.41 1.04 -18.19
N VAL A 37 -0.12 0.72 -18.37
CA VAL A 37 0.97 1.49 -17.76
C VAL A 37 0.85 2.98 -18.12
N ARG A 38 0.54 3.28 -19.39
CA ARG A 38 0.38 4.66 -19.85
C ARG A 38 -0.75 5.38 -19.14
N ASP A 39 -1.90 4.70 -19.01
CA ASP A 39 -3.06 5.30 -18.37
C ASP A 39 -2.83 5.50 -16.88
N LEU A 40 -2.24 4.51 -16.20
CA LEU A 40 -1.89 4.65 -14.79
C LEU A 40 -0.88 5.77 -14.56
N ALA A 41 0.14 5.85 -15.40
CA ALA A 41 1.15 6.90 -15.31
C ALA A 41 0.51 8.28 -15.50
N ALA A 42 -0.39 8.40 -16.46
CA ALA A 42 -1.12 9.65 -16.71
C ALA A 42 -1.99 10.04 -15.52
N GLN A 43 -2.73 9.07 -14.95
CA GLN A 43 -3.56 9.32 -13.78
C GLN A 43 -2.74 9.78 -12.56
N ALA A 44 -1.58 9.17 -12.36
CA ALA A 44 -0.72 9.49 -11.23
C ALA A 44 0.19 10.71 -11.48
N GLY A 45 0.29 11.17 -12.72
CA GLY A 45 1.17 12.28 -13.08
C GLY A 45 2.65 11.93 -13.02
N VAL A 46 3.01 10.69 -13.37
CA VAL A 46 4.40 10.21 -13.30
C VAL A 46 4.87 9.70 -14.67
N ASN A 47 6.19 9.52 -14.79
CA ASN A 47 6.79 8.96 -15.98
C ASN A 47 6.35 7.49 -16.14
N PRO A 48 5.99 7.04 -17.37
CA PRO A 48 5.60 5.65 -17.60
C PRO A 48 6.67 4.63 -17.20
N ASN A 49 7.96 4.95 -17.35
CA ASN A 49 9.02 4.04 -16.92
C ASN A 49 9.03 3.86 -15.39
N THR A 50 8.72 4.91 -14.64
CA THR A 50 8.59 4.85 -13.18
C THR A 50 7.40 4.00 -12.79
N MET A 51 6.27 4.16 -13.47
CA MET A 51 5.10 3.33 -13.24
C MET A 51 5.38 1.86 -13.58
N GLN A 52 6.07 1.60 -14.69
CA GLN A 52 6.47 0.24 -15.08
C GLN A 52 7.31 -0.42 -13.98
N ARG A 53 8.26 0.32 -13.41
CA ARG A 53 9.10 -0.18 -12.30
C ARG A 53 8.25 -0.54 -11.09
N ALA A 54 7.27 0.28 -10.75
CA ALA A 54 6.36 0.00 -9.64
C ALA A 54 5.53 -1.26 -9.88
N LEU A 55 4.99 -1.41 -11.09
CA LEU A 55 4.19 -2.59 -11.44
C LEU A 55 5.03 -3.85 -11.45
N THR A 56 6.27 -3.78 -11.90
CA THR A 56 7.20 -4.91 -11.86
C THR A 56 7.44 -5.36 -10.42
N GLU A 57 7.61 -4.42 -9.50
CA GLU A 57 7.75 -4.73 -8.07
C GLU A 57 6.50 -5.37 -7.51
N LEU A 58 5.32 -4.88 -7.87
CA LEU A 58 4.05 -5.48 -7.43
C LEU A 58 3.87 -6.90 -7.97
N GLU A 59 4.34 -7.17 -9.20
CA GLU A 59 4.37 -8.53 -9.75
C GLU A 59 5.32 -9.43 -8.97
N ARG A 60 6.50 -8.93 -8.61
CA ARG A 60 7.46 -9.67 -7.79
C ARG A 60 6.88 -10.06 -6.44
N LEU A 61 6.07 -9.18 -5.86
CA LEU A 61 5.40 -9.41 -4.57
C LEU A 61 4.17 -10.32 -4.69
N GLY A 62 3.77 -10.69 -5.90
CA GLY A 62 2.61 -11.54 -6.12
C GLY A 62 1.27 -10.82 -6.04
N LEU A 63 1.27 -9.50 -5.97
CA LEU A 63 0.04 -8.70 -5.85
C LEU A 63 -0.61 -8.40 -7.18
N VAL A 64 0.18 -8.38 -8.23
CA VAL A 64 -0.27 -8.16 -9.61
C VAL A 64 0.30 -9.28 -10.46
N ARG A 65 -0.49 -9.77 -11.40
CA ARG A 65 -0.06 -10.77 -12.38
C ARG A 65 -0.29 -10.24 -13.78
N SER A 66 0.65 -10.53 -14.66
CA SER A 66 0.55 -10.21 -16.07
C SER A 66 -0.03 -11.39 -16.82
N GLN A 67 -0.96 -11.13 -17.73
CA GLN A 67 -1.41 -12.09 -18.72
C GLN A 67 -1.03 -11.53 -20.10
N ARG A 68 -0.31 -12.33 -20.85
CA ARG A 68 0.41 -11.91 -22.06
C ARG A 68 -0.44 -11.13 -23.06
N THR A 69 -1.69 -11.53 -23.25
CA THR A 69 -2.58 -10.91 -24.23
C THR A 69 -3.74 -10.13 -23.62
N ALA A 70 -3.89 -10.17 -22.29
CA ALA A 70 -5.04 -9.60 -21.61
C ALA A 70 -4.69 -8.45 -20.66
N GLY A 71 -3.40 -8.21 -20.40
CA GLY A 71 -2.94 -7.13 -19.53
C GLY A 71 -2.55 -7.58 -18.13
N ARG A 72 -2.65 -6.65 -17.17
CA ARG A 72 -2.32 -6.91 -15.78
C ARG A 72 -3.56 -6.94 -14.91
N PHE A 73 -3.53 -7.80 -13.92
CA PHE A 73 -4.66 -8.05 -13.02
C PHE A 73 -4.20 -8.07 -11.58
N VAL A 74 -5.04 -7.56 -10.68
CA VAL A 74 -4.85 -7.74 -9.24
C VAL A 74 -4.96 -9.22 -8.92
N THR A 75 -4.10 -9.70 -8.02
CA THR A 75 -4.20 -11.10 -7.58
C THR A 75 -5.59 -11.41 -7.03
N ASP A 76 -6.08 -12.61 -7.28
CA ASP A 76 -7.30 -13.13 -6.66
C ASP A 76 -7.00 -14.06 -5.47
N ASP A 77 -5.72 -14.19 -5.10
CA ASP A 77 -5.30 -14.99 -3.95
C ASP A 77 -5.54 -14.19 -2.66
N GLY A 78 -6.62 -14.52 -1.96
CA GLY A 78 -6.99 -13.85 -0.72
C GLY A 78 -5.94 -13.97 0.38
N ALA A 79 -5.15 -15.04 0.40
CA ALA A 79 -4.08 -15.21 1.38
C ALA A 79 -2.96 -14.20 1.16
N VAL A 80 -2.61 -13.92 -0.08
CA VAL A 80 -1.59 -12.91 -0.42
C VAL A 80 -2.06 -11.53 0.02
N ILE A 81 -3.31 -11.18 -0.27
CA ILE A 81 -3.89 -9.88 0.10
C ILE A 81 -3.97 -9.75 1.62
N ARG A 82 -4.38 -10.80 2.32
CA ARG A 82 -4.46 -10.80 3.78
C ARG A 82 -3.08 -10.61 4.41
N SER A 83 -2.07 -11.28 3.90
CA SER A 83 -0.70 -11.14 4.36
C SER A 83 -0.18 -9.71 4.19
N LEU A 84 -0.45 -9.11 3.03
CA LEU A 84 -0.11 -7.70 2.78
C LEU A 84 -0.80 -6.78 3.79
N LYS A 85 -2.09 -6.98 4.01
CA LYS A 85 -2.87 -6.17 4.94
C LYS A 85 -2.27 -6.23 6.35
N GLU A 86 -1.90 -7.42 6.80
CA GLU A 86 -1.28 -7.58 8.12
C GLU A 86 0.10 -6.92 8.19
N ASP A 87 0.92 -7.03 7.14
CA ASP A 87 2.23 -6.40 7.10
C ASP A 87 2.12 -4.88 7.14
N LEU A 88 1.16 -4.31 6.41
CA LEU A 88 0.90 -2.88 6.44
C LEU A 88 0.44 -2.43 7.83
N ALA A 89 -0.41 -3.20 8.48
CA ALA A 89 -0.87 -2.92 9.84
C ALA A 89 0.31 -2.93 10.83
N ARG A 90 1.19 -3.93 10.75
CA ARG A 90 2.36 -4.01 11.63
C ARG A 90 3.31 -2.84 11.41
N SER A 91 3.50 -2.42 10.16
CA SER A 91 4.34 -1.26 9.84
C SER A 91 3.78 0.01 10.47
N GLN A 92 2.47 0.24 10.37
CA GLN A 92 1.82 1.38 11.00
C GLN A 92 1.97 1.35 12.53
N ILE A 93 1.84 0.17 13.12
CA ILE A 93 2.02 0.02 14.57
C ILE A 93 3.44 0.36 14.97
N ARG A 94 4.45 -0.12 14.23
CA ARG A 94 5.85 0.19 14.55
C ARG A 94 6.12 1.69 14.49
N ASP A 95 5.60 2.37 13.48
CA ASP A 95 5.77 3.82 13.35
C ASP A 95 5.08 4.57 14.49
N PHE A 96 3.87 4.15 14.84
CA PHE A 96 3.12 4.72 15.95
C PHE A 96 3.86 4.52 17.27
N LEU A 97 4.35 3.31 17.54
CA LEU A 97 5.08 3.03 18.77
C LEU A 97 6.38 3.83 18.87
N ALA A 98 7.09 4.01 17.75
CA ALA A 98 8.29 4.84 17.73
C ALA A 98 7.98 6.29 18.11
N GLY A 99 6.88 6.84 17.56
CA GLY A 99 6.44 8.19 17.90
C GLY A 99 6.06 8.33 19.38
N MET A 100 5.35 7.35 19.91
CA MET A 100 4.95 7.35 21.32
C MET A 100 6.16 7.23 22.27
N ALA A 101 7.15 6.42 21.87
CA ALA A 101 8.38 6.29 22.64
C ALA A 101 9.14 7.62 22.72
N GLN A 102 9.15 8.40 21.63
CA GLN A 102 9.75 9.74 21.64
C GLN A 102 9.04 10.69 22.59
N LEU A 103 7.74 10.50 22.81
CA LEU A 103 6.98 11.28 23.79
C LEU A 103 7.23 10.80 25.23
N GLY A 104 7.95 9.70 25.41
CA GLY A 104 8.31 9.20 26.73
C GLY A 104 7.34 8.18 27.30
N PHE A 105 6.41 7.65 26.50
CA PHE A 105 5.42 6.68 27.00
C PHE A 105 5.96 5.25 26.92
N PRO A 106 5.92 4.49 28.03
CA PRO A 106 6.21 3.05 27.99
C PRO A 106 5.02 2.28 27.38
N LEU A 107 5.27 1.07 26.90
CA LEU A 107 4.27 0.25 26.22
C LEU A 107 2.99 0.11 27.04
N GLU A 108 3.09 -0.11 28.33
CA GLU A 108 1.93 -0.31 29.19
C GLU A 108 0.98 0.88 29.17
N GLU A 109 1.53 2.09 29.21
CA GLU A 109 0.72 3.31 29.13
C GLU A 109 0.15 3.51 27.74
N ILE A 110 0.90 3.14 26.71
CA ILE A 110 0.42 3.23 25.32
C ILE A 110 -0.82 2.35 25.15
N VAL A 111 -0.77 1.12 25.65
CA VAL A 111 -1.92 0.19 25.56
C VAL A 111 -3.14 0.79 26.24
N THR A 112 -2.98 1.37 27.42
CA THR A 112 -4.09 2.01 28.15
C THR A 112 -4.66 3.19 27.36
N LEU A 113 -3.81 4.03 26.81
CA LEU A 113 -4.24 5.17 25.99
C LEU A 113 -5.01 4.72 24.74
N ILE A 114 -4.52 3.67 24.08
CA ILE A 114 -5.20 3.10 22.90
C ILE A 114 -6.61 2.64 23.26
N GLN A 115 -6.76 1.92 24.39
CA GLN A 115 -8.05 1.43 24.81
C GLN A 115 -9.01 2.58 25.12
N THR A 116 -8.53 3.59 25.83
CA THR A 116 -9.34 4.76 26.18
C THR A 116 -9.79 5.53 24.94
N GLU A 117 -8.87 5.80 24.02
CA GLU A 117 -9.21 6.54 22.79
C GLU A 117 -10.06 5.70 21.85
N GLY A 118 -9.81 4.38 21.80
CA GLY A 118 -10.61 3.46 20.98
C GLY A 118 -12.08 3.40 21.38
N GLU A 119 -12.37 3.54 22.64
CA GLU A 119 -13.75 3.54 23.15
C GLU A 119 -14.56 4.76 22.70
N LYS A 120 -13.87 5.82 22.26
CA LYS A 120 -14.52 7.04 21.77
C LYS A 120 -14.85 7.02 20.28
N LEU A 121 -14.39 6.01 19.57
CA LEU A 121 -14.59 5.93 18.11
C LEU A 121 -15.98 5.44 17.73
#